data_0fec263ff501235fb9c27b4957912fb0
#
_entry.id   0fec263ff501235fb9c27b4957912fb0
#
_cell.length_a   1.000
_cell.length_b   1.000
_cell.length_c   1.000
_cell.angle_alpha   90.00
_cell.angle_beta   90.00
_cell.angle_gamma   90.00
#
_symmetry.space_group_name_H-M   'P 1'
#
loop_
_entity.id
_entity.type
_entity.pdbx_description
1 polymer ?
#
loop_
_entity_poly.entity_id
_entity_poly.type
_entity_poly.pdbx_seq_one_letter_code
_entity_poly.pdbx_strand_id
1 'polypeptide(L)'
;MTRNLRTAFFSALLVIAVAVPIFGLKLTTVGIRLEVHNGDALTFWTIAACAVAMFVWQLFRTRLAAGWAVSPSLPAVPAGAGNFLTLPSTQRYIIIALVLLALVWPFYASRGAVDIATLILIYVMLGLGLNIVVGLAGLLDLGYVGFYAVGAYTYALLSHYYGFGFWLSLPIAGAMAALFGFLLGFPVLRLRGDYLAIVTLGFGEIIRLLLRNMTDLTGGPNGISGIDKPTLFGLTFDRRAAEGMQTFHEFFGLDYASINKVIFLYLIALLLVLLTLFVINRLLRMPIGRAWEALREDEIACRALGMNPTVIKLSAFTIGATFAGFAGSFFAARQGLVSPESFTFIESAIILAIVVLGGMGSQLGVILAAIVMILLPELMREFSEYRMLMFGAMMVLMMIWRPQGLLPMQRPHMELKR
;
A
#
# COMPACT_ATOMS: atom_id res chain seq x y z
N MET A 1 4.98 37.66 -24.28
CA MET A 1 6.35 37.40 -23.85
C MET A 1 6.64 37.93 -22.44
N THR A 2 6.14 39.10 -22.07
CA THR A 2 6.36 39.74 -20.74
C THR A 2 5.75 38.99 -19.54
N ARG A 3 4.60 38.30 -19.70
CA ARG A 3 3.89 37.59 -18.64
C ARG A 3 4.64 36.31 -18.19
N ASN A 4 5.20 35.57 -19.14
CA ASN A 4 5.96 34.34 -18.84
C ASN A 4 7.33 34.66 -18.19
N LEU A 5 7.93 35.78 -18.56
CA LEU A 5 9.18 36.24 -17.94
C LEU A 5 8.97 36.69 -16.50
N ARG A 6 7.88 37.38 -16.20
CA ARG A 6 7.52 37.75 -14.81
C ARG A 6 7.27 36.51 -13.95
N THR A 7 6.49 35.54 -14.42
CA THR A 7 6.23 34.32 -13.67
C THR A 7 7.51 33.48 -13.46
N ALA A 8 8.40 33.40 -14.44
CA ALA A 8 9.69 32.72 -14.32
C ALA A 8 10.59 33.39 -13.27
N PHE A 9 10.64 34.72 -13.27
CA PHE A 9 11.41 35.50 -12.30
C PHE A 9 10.86 35.31 -10.87
N PHE A 10 9.54 35.39 -10.65
CA PHE A 10 8.96 35.20 -9.34
C PHE A 10 9.13 33.77 -8.82
N SER A 11 9.08 32.75 -9.68
CA SER A 11 9.33 31.37 -9.26
C SER A 11 10.80 31.13 -8.87
N ALA A 12 11.75 31.71 -9.60
CA ALA A 12 13.17 31.64 -9.22
C ALA A 12 13.46 32.38 -7.89
N LEU A 13 12.86 33.56 -7.72
CA LEU A 13 12.95 34.33 -6.48
C LEU A 13 12.39 33.58 -5.29
N LEU A 14 11.26 32.89 -5.47
CA LEU A 14 10.62 32.08 -4.44
C LEU A 14 11.51 30.90 -4.03
N VAL A 15 12.18 30.23 -5.00
CA VAL A 15 13.17 29.19 -4.71
C VAL A 15 14.29 29.73 -3.85
N ILE A 16 14.86 30.91 -4.18
CA ILE A 16 15.92 31.53 -3.38
C ILE A 16 15.41 31.90 -1.98
N ALA A 17 14.23 32.55 -1.90
CA ALA A 17 13.64 32.99 -0.62
C ALA A 17 13.36 31.84 0.34
N VAL A 18 13.05 30.67 -0.16
CA VAL A 18 12.81 29.47 0.67
C VAL A 18 14.08 28.68 0.93
N ALA A 19 14.95 28.53 -0.07
CA ALA A 19 16.13 27.69 0.05
C ALA A 19 17.25 28.33 0.88
N VAL A 20 17.41 29.65 0.85
CA VAL A 20 18.48 30.36 1.61
C VAL A 20 18.27 30.23 3.11
N PRO A 21 17.08 30.43 3.72
CA PRO A 21 16.91 30.23 5.17
C PRO A 21 17.06 28.76 5.60
N ILE A 22 16.66 27.81 4.74
CA ILE A 22 16.63 26.38 5.09
C ILE A 22 18.00 25.73 4.93
N PHE A 23 18.70 26.02 3.85
CA PHE A 23 19.95 25.35 3.50
C PHE A 23 21.20 26.27 3.58
N GLY A 24 20.99 27.59 3.44
CA GLY A 24 22.07 28.55 3.45
C GLY A 24 22.55 28.93 4.86
N LEU A 25 21.81 28.56 5.90
CA LEU A 25 22.17 28.82 7.30
C LEU A 25 22.40 27.49 8.02
N LYS A 26 23.58 27.35 8.65
CA LYS A 26 23.92 26.20 9.50
C LYS A 26 23.88 26.62 10.96
N LEU A 27 23.14 25.85 11.78
CA LEU A 27 23.15 25.98 13.22
C LEU A 27 24.26 25.08 13.79
N THR A 28 25.29 25.68 14.39
CA THR A 28 26.31 24.93 15.09
C THR A 28 26.24 25.19 16.58
N THR A 29 26.41 24.13 17.37
CA THR A 29 26.51 24.25 18.82
C THR A 29 27.95 24.54 19.23
N VAL A 30 28.24 25.77 19.67
CA VAL A 30 29.52 26.12 20.27
C VAL A 30 29.32 26.18 21.78
N GLY A 31 29.69 25.10 22.48
CA GLY A 31 29.40 24.94 23.92
C GLY A 31 27.93 24.84 24.22
N ILE A 32 27.36 25.77 25.01
CA ILE A 32 25.93 25.81 25.41
C ILE A 32 25.14 26.77 24.51
N ARG A 33 25.77 27.47 23.60
CA ARG A 33 25.09 28.45 22.72
C ARG A 33 24.97 27.93 21.29
N LEU A 34 23.81 28.20 20.68
CA LEU A 34 23.55 27.98 19.26
C LEU A 34 24.00 29.22 18.49
N GLU A 35 24.99 29.05 17.60
CA GLU A 35 25.44 30.09 16.68
C GLU A 35 25.01 29.77 15.26
N VAL A 36 24.60 30.82 14.56
CA VAL A 36 24.19 30.73 13.15
C VAL A 36 25.38 31.05 12.28
N HIS A 37 25.84 30.09 11.53
CA HIS A 37 26.88 30.27 10.52
C HIS A 37 26.35 30.19 9.11
N ASN A 38 27.01 30.87 8.18
CA ASN A 38 26.69 30.75 6.77
C ASN A 38 27.05 29.34 6.28
N GLY A 39 26.16 28.79 5.41
CA GLY A 39 26.41 27.52 4.75
C GLY A 39 27.65 27.58 3.85
N ASP A 40 28.14 26.41 3.42
CA ASP A 40 29.28 26.28 2.55
C ASP A 40 29.01 26.95 1.18
N ALA A 41 30.07 27.44 0.53
CA ALA A 41 29.96 28.05 -0.81
C ALA A 41 29.26 27.12 -1.82
N LEU A 42 29.48 25.81 -1.69
CA LEU A 42 28.84 24.80 -2.53
C LEU A 42 27.32 24.79 -2.36
N THR A 43 26.80 25.04 -1.16
CA THR A 43 25.34 25.14 -0.88
C THR A 43 24.73 26.36 -1.59
N PHE A 44 25.41 27.50 -1.58
CA PHE A 44 24.92 28.68 -2.31
C PHE A 44 24.95 28.49 -3.83
N TRP A 45 25.96 27.80 -4.36
CA TRP A 45 26.03 27.45 -5.78
C TRP A 45 24.90 26.47 -6.18
N THR A 46 24.58 25.50 -5.34
CA THR A 46 23.44 24.58 -5.60
C THR A 46 22.11 25.32 -5.56
N ILE A 47 21.89 26.24 -4.63
CA ILE A 47 20.68 27.07 -4.58
C ILE A 47 20.57 27.94 -5.84
N ALA A 48 21.68 28.56 -6.27
CA ALA A 48 21.71 29.36 -7.50
C ALA A 48 21.41 28.51 -8.75
N ALA A 49 21.98 27.30 -8.83
CA ALA A 49 21.73 26.37 -9.92
C ALA A 49 20.25 25.93 -9.98
N CYS A 50 19.64 25.62 -8.83
CA CYS A 50 18.21 25.28 -8.72
C CYS A 50 17.33 26.46 -9.13
N ALA A 51 17.66 27.68 -8.73
CA ALA A 51 16.90 28.88 -9.12
C ALA A 51 16.98 29.14 -10.64
N VAL A 52 18.15 28.97 -11.24
CA VAL A 52 18.35 29.07 -12.69
C VAL A 52 17.60 27.95 -13.42
N ALA A 53 17.68 26.73 -12.94
CA ALA A 53 16.95 25.59 -13.51
C ALA A 53 15.42 25.82 -13.47
N MET A 54 14.90 26.34 -12.36
CA MET A 54 13.48 26.69 -12.24
C MET A 54 13.06 27.84 -13.16
N PHE A 55 13.92 28.85 -13.32
CA PHE A 55 13.70 29.94 -14.25
C PHE A 55 13.62 29.45 -15.70
N VAL A 56 14.59 28.63 -16.12
CA VAL A 56 14.65 28.04 -17.46
C VAL A 56 13.45 27.13 -17.69
N TRP A 57 13.11 26.26 -16.73
CA TRP A 57 11.95 25.40 -16.79
C TRP A 57 10.66 26.20 -17.02
N GLN A 58 10.45 27.27 -16.25
CA GLN A 58 9.24 28.09 -16.36
C GLN A 58 9.14 28.85 -17.68
N LEU A 59 10.27 29.23 -18.28
CA LEU A 59 10.31 29.83 -19.60
C LEU A 59 9.90 28.87 -20.73
N PHE A 60 10.36 27.62 -20.62
CA PHE A 60 10.14 26.60 -21.64
C PHE A 60 8.93 25.71 -21.37
N ARG A 61 8.32 25.80 -20.18
CA ARG A 61 7.20 24.97 -19.73
C ARG A 61 6.07 24.88 -20.76
N THR A 62 5.68 25.98 -21.35
CA THR A 62 4.60 26.00 -22.35
C THR A 62 5.01 25.32 -23.67
N ARG A 63 6.28 25.41 -24.06
CA ARG A 63 6.80 24.74 -25.26
C ARG A 63 7.03 23.24 -25.02
N LEU A 64 7.53 22.88 -23.84
CA LEU A 64 7.70 21.49 -23.42
C LEU A 64 6.34 20.80 -23.23
N ALA A 65 5.37 21.47 -22.61
CA ALA A 65 4.02 20.93 -22.46
C ALA A 65 3.32 20.71 -23.81
N ALA A 66 3.53 21.57 -24.80
CA ALA A 66 3.02 21.38 -26.15
C ALA A 66 3.71 20.22 -26.89
N GLY A 67 5.01 19.97 -26.62
CA GLY A 67 5.76 18.84 -27.18
C GLY A 67 5.47 17.52 -26.47
N TRP A 68 5.09 17.57 -25.19
CA TRP A 68 4.74 16.38 -24.38
C TRP A 68 3.26 16.01 -24.45
N ALA A 69 2.41 16.85 -25.03
CA ALA A 69 1.01 16.52 -25.36
C ALA A 69 0.89 15.44 -26.45
N VAL A 70 1.98 15.12 -27.14
CA VAL A 70 2.10 13.85 -27.86
C VAL A 70 2.34 12.77 -26.81
N SER A 71 1.25 12.24 -26.26
CA SER A 71 1.31 10.96 -25.55
C SER A 71 2.05 9.99 -26.48
N PRO A 72 3.19 9.38 -26.07
CA PRO A 72 3.75 8.30 -26.86
C PRO A 72 2.65 7.26 -26.94
N SER A 73 2.00 7.16 -28.10
CA SER A 73 1.16 6.03 -28.41
C SER A 73 2.10 4.83 -28.29
N LEU A 74 1.95 4.08 -27.21
CA LEU A 74 2.54 2.73 -27.16
C LEU A 74 2.25 2.09 -28.52
N PRO A 75 3.23 1.44 -29.17
CA PRO A 75 3.01 0.83 -30.45
C PRO A 75 1.73 0.03 -30.35
N ALA A 76 0.77 0.35 -31.21
CA ALA A 76 -0.53 -0.31 -31.21
C ALA A 76 -0.25 -1.79 -31.35
N VAL A 77 -0.66 -2.56 -30.33
CA VAL A 77 -0.59 -4.02 -30.39
C VAL A 77 -1.23 -4.43 -31.72
N PRO A 78 -0.54 -5.19 -32.58
CA PRO A 78 -1.07 -5.56 -33.89
C PRO A 78 -2.50 -6.07 -33.71
N ALA A 79 -3.42 -5.59 -34.52
CA ALA A 79 -4.87 -5.80 -34.37
C ALA A 79 -5.26 -7.28 -34.20
N GLY A 80 -4.46 -8.20 -34.72
CA GLY A 80 -4.62 -9.65 -34.53
C GLY A 80 -4.29 -10.13 -33.13
N ALA A 81 -3.27 -9.57 -32.45
CA ALA A 81 -2.90 -9.94 -31.09
C ALA A 81 -3.85 -9.30 -30.06
N GLY A 82 -4.36 -8.11 -30.33
CA GLY A 82 -5.35 -7.43 -29.47
C GLY A 82 -6.64 -8.23 -29.38
N ASN A 83 -7.16 -8.74 -30.48
CA ASN A 83 -8.37 -9.55 -30.51
C ASN A 83 -8.20 -10.92 -29.81
N PHE A 84 -6.99 -11.51 -29.85
CA PHE A 84 -6.71 -12.78 -29.18
C PHE A 84 -6.65 -12.63 -27.65
N LEU A 85 -6.09 -11.52 -27.16
CA LEU A 85 -5.99 -11.20 -25.72
C LEU A 85 -7.33 -10.78 -25.11
N THR A 86 -8.31 -10.33 -25.90
CA THR A 86 -9.64 -9.91 -25.42
C THR A 86 -10.65 -11.06 -25.33
N LEU A 87 -10.33 -12.24 -25.87
CA LEU A 87 -11.18 -13.42 -25.75
C LEU A 87 -11.27 -13.87 -24.28
N PRO A 88 -12.47 -14.06 -23.72
CA PRO A 88 -12.65 -14.42 -22.31
C PRO A 88 -12.01 -15.78 -21.95
N SER A 89 -11.90 -16.69 -22.90
CA SER A 89 -11.16 -17.96 -22.75
C SER A 89 -9.66 -17.73 -22.62
N THR A 90 -9.07 -16.89 -23.46
CA THR A 90 -7.63 -16.58 -23.45
C THR A 90 -7.24 -15.86 -22.16
N GLN A 91 -8.06 -14.90 -21.70
CA GLN A 91 -7.85 -14.23 -20.42
C GLN A 91 -7.84 -15.21 -19.24
N ARG A 92 -8.76 -16.19 -19.25
CA ARG A 92 -8.80 -17.25 -18.22
C ARG A 92 -7.52 -18.09 -18.23
N TYR A 93 -7.04 -18.51 -19.39
CA TYR A 93 -5.78 -19.27 -19.49
C TYR A 93 -4.56 -18.47 -19.06
N ILE A 94 -4.49 -17.18 -19.40
CA ILE A 94 -3.41 -16.29 -18.95
C ILE A 94 -3.41 -16.17 -17.41
N ILE A 95 -4.58 -15.97 -16.78
CA ILE A 95 -4.69 -15.89 -15.33
C ILE A 95 -4.25 -17.21 -14.69
N ILE A 96 -4.70 -18.35 -15.22
CA ILE A 96 -4.30 -19.67 -14.73
C ILE A 96 -2.79 -19.86 -14.86
N ALA A 97 -2.21 -19.50 -16.02
CA ALA A 97 -0.77 -19.59 -16.26
C ALA A 97 0.03 -18.71 -15.29
N LEU A 98 -0.40 -17.48 -15.03
CA LEU A 98 0.22 -16.60 -14.06
C LEU A 98 0.14 -17.13 -12.62
N VAL A 99 -0.99 -17.71 -12.23
CA VAL A 99 -1.16 -18.34 -10.91
C VAL A 99 -0.26 -19.57 -10.79
N LEU A 100 -0.19 -20.41 -11.82
CA LEU A 100 0.71 -21.57 -11.85
C LEU A 100 2.18 -21.15 -11.80
N LEU A 101 2.54 -20.11 -12.54
CA LEU A 101 3.89 -19.55 -12.49
C LEU A 101 4.22 -19.06 -11.07
N ALA A 102 3.32 -18.29 -10.44
CA ALA A 102 3.50 -17.81 -9.07
C ALA A 102 3.60 -18.96 -8.04
N LEU A 103 2.93 -20.09 -8.28
CA LEU A 103 2.97 -21.24 -7.41
C LEU A 103 4.27 -22.07 -7.58
N VAL A 104 4.80 -22.13 -8.78
CA VAL A 104 6.01 -22.95 -9.10
C VAL A 104 7.30 -22.16 -8.86
N TRP A 105 7.27 -20.84 -9.12
CA TRP A 105 8.44 -19.95 -9.03
C TRP A 105 9.24 -20.04 -7.70
N PRO A 106 8.63 -20.09 -6.50
CA PRO A 106 9.38 -20.08 -5.24
C PRO A 106 10.29 -21.29 -5.03
N PHE A 107 10.05 -22.39 -5.72
CA PHE A 107 10.88 -23.61 -5.63
C PHE A 107 12.22 -23.46 -6.36
N TYR A 108 12.32 -22.53 -7.30
CA TYR A 108 13.55 -22.26 -8.07
C TYR A 108 14.23 -20.95 -7.67
N ALA A 109 13.55 -20.11 -6.90
CA ALA A 109 14.02 -18.79 -6.52
C ALA A 109 14.95 -18.85 -5.28
N SER A 110 15.81 -17.85 -5.13
CA SER A 110 16.62 -17.70 -3.93
C SER A 110 15.75 -17.34 -2.71
N ARG A 111 16.22 -17.70 -1.51
CA ARG A 111 15.51 -17.41 -0.25
C ARG A 111 15.13 -15.92 -0.12
N GLY A 112 16.08 -15.01 -0.45
CA GLY A 112 15.82 -13.57 -0.39
C GLY A 112 14.73 -13.11 -1.35
N ALA A 113 14.73 -13.64 -2.59
CA ALA A 113 13.70 -13.32 -3.58
C ALA A 113 12.30 -13.78 -3.13
N VAL A 114 12.18 -14.97 -2.53
CA VAL A 114 10.91 -15.48 -2.00
C VAL A 114 10.43 -14.63 -0.81
N ASP A 115 11.35 -14.18 0.04
CA ASP A 115 11.02 -13.32 1.18
C ASP A 115 10.51 -11.93 0.76
N ILE A 116 11.15 -11.32 -0.25
CA ILE A 116 10.68 -10.06 -0.88
C ILE A 116 9.31 -10.27 -1.55
N ALA A 117 9.13 -11.37 -2.28
CA ALA A 117 7.85 -11.68 -2.92
C ALA A 117 6.72 -11.86 -1.88
N THR A 118 7.03 -12.46 -0.73
CA THR A 118 6.07 -12.57 0.39
C THR A 118 5.68 -11.19 0.91
N LEU A 119 6.64 -10.26 1.02
CA LEU A 119 6.37 -8.88 1.41
C LEU A 119 5.48 -8.17 0.37
N ILE A 120 5.79 -8.33 -0.92
CA ILE A 120 4.95 -7.81 -2.02
C ILE A 120 3.51 -8.30 -1.88
N LEU A 121 3.29 -9.59 -1.60
CA LEU A 121 1.94 -10.16 -1.43
C LEU A 121 1.18 -9.56 -0.25
N ILE A 122 1.86 -9.23 0.86
CA ILE A 122 1.25 -8.49 1.99
C ILE A 122 0.76 -7.13 1.51
N TYR A 123 1.61 -6.35 0.82
CA TYR A 123 1.21 -5.03 0.31
C TYR A 123 0.16 -5.11 -0.81
N VAL A 124 0.15 -6.17 -1.61
CA VAL A 124 -0.95 -6.44 -2.55
C VAL A 124 -2.27 -6.60 -1.82
N MET A 125 -2.29 -7.41 -0.74
CA MET A 125 -3.51 -7.63 0.06
C MET A 125 -3.98 -6.34 0.74
N LEU A 126 -3.06 -5.57 1.33
CA LEU A 126 -3.34 -4.26 1.93
C LEU A 126 -3.86 -3.26 0.87
N GLY A 127 -3.18 -3.18 -0.27
CA GLY A 127 -3.56 -2.30 -1.37
C GLY A 127 -4.93 -2.68 -1.96
N LEU A 128 -5.22 -3.96 -2.14
CA LEU A 128 -6.52 -4.43 -2.61
C LEU A 128 -7.65 -4.12 -1.60
N GLY A 129 -7.39 -4.27 -0.30
CA GLY A 129 -8.34 -3.92 0.75
C GLY A 129 -8.61 -2.40 0.80
N LEU A 130 -7.57 -1.57 0.76
CA LEU A 130 -7.70 -0.10 0.69
C LEU A 130 -8.37 0.35 -0.62
N ASN A 131 -8.13 -0.35 -1.72
CA ASN A 131 -8.75 -0.06 -3.02
C ASN A 131 -10.29 -0.21 -3.00
N ILE A 132 -10.86 -0.99 -2.07
CA ILE A 132 -12.31 -1.01 -1.86
C ILE A 132 -12.77 0.35 -1.33
N VAL A 133 -12.09 0.89 -0.34
CA VAL A 133 -12.46 2.14 0.33
C VAL A 133 -12.17 3.34 -0.57
N VAL A 134 -10.92 3.49 -1.03
CA VAL A 134 -10.46 4.64 -1.81
C VAL A 134 -10.84 4.49 -3.29
N GLY A 135 -10.58 3.34 -3.86
CA GLY A 135 -10.72 3.11 -5.29
C GLY A 135 -12.16 2.93 -5.75
N LEU A 136 -12.95 2.12 -5.04
CA LEU A 136 -14.31 1.79 -5.43
C LEU A 136 -15.35 2.71 -4.78
N ALA A 137 -15.25 2.98 -3.47
CA ALA A 137 -16.22 3.83 -2.78
C ALA A 137 -15.85 5.33 -2.78
N GLY A 138 -14.63 5.69 -3.19
CA GLY A 138 -14.17 7.09 -3.29
C GLY A 138 -13.95 7.78 -1.94
N LEU A 139 -13.66 7.01 -0.90
CA LEU A 139 -13.49 7.50 0.48
C LEU A 139 -12.00 7.53 0.82
N LEU A 140 -11.41 8.72 0.96
CA LEU A 140 -9.99 8.86 1.27
C LEU A 140 -9.72 8.41 2.71
N ASP A 141 -8.90 7.36 2.87
CA ASP A 141 -8.51 6.78 4.16
C ASP A 141 -6.99 6.83 4.32
N LEU A 142 -6.52 7.58 5.32
CA LEU A 142 -5.11 7.69 5.71
C LEU A 142 -4.79 6.92 6.99
N GLY A 143 -5.78 6.34 7.64
CA GLY A 143 -5.64 5.55 8.87
C GLY A 143 -5.67 4.05 8.67
N TYR A 144 -5.57 3.57 7.43
CA TYR A 144 -5.73 2.16 7.09
C TYR A 144 -4.76 1.23 7.82
N VAL A 145 -3.56 1.72 8.15
CA VAL A 145 -2.58 1.00 8.96
C VAL A 145 -3.09 0.65 10.36
N GLY A 146 -4.06 1.40 10.90
CA GLY A 146 -4.70 1.06 12.18
C GLY A 146 -5.40 -0.29 12.15
N PHE A 147 -6.12 -0.62 11.06
CA PHE A 147 -6.76 -1.93 10.90
C PHE A 147 -5.74 -3.05 10.72
N TYR A 148 -4.66 -2.75 10.03
CA TYR A 148 -3.52 -3.66 9.88
C TYR A 148 -2.88 -3.96 11.24
N ALA A 149 -2.68 -2.95 12.09
CA ALA A 149 -2.20 -3.08 13.46
C ALA A 149 -3.16 -3.91 14.32
N VAL A 150 -4.47 -3.65 14.27
CA VAL A 150 -5.49 -4.41 15.00
C VAL A 150 -5.42 -5.88 14.64
N GLY A 151 -5.32 -6.22 13.35
CA GLY A 151 -5.18 -7.61 12.91
C GLY A 151 -3.92 -8.29 13.42
N ALA A 152 -2.78 -7.60 13.35
CA ALA A 152 -1.49 -8.10 13.81
C ALA A 152 -1.47 -8.35 15.32
N TYR A 153 -1.93 -7.38 16.10
CA TYR A 153 -2.00 -7.52 17.55
C TYR A 153 -3.06 -8.52 18.02
N THR A 154 -4.18 -8.65 17.30
CA THR A 154 -5.17 -9.69 17.61
C THR A 154 -4.53 -11.08 17.53
N TYR A 155 -3.78 -11.36 16.46
CA TYR A 155 -3.09 -12.63 16.36
C TYR A 155 -1.99 -12.78 17.41
N ALA A 156 -1.18 -11.74 17.62
CA ALA A 156 -0.10 -11.75 18.61
C ALA A 156 -0.62 -12.06 20.02
N LEU A 157 -1.71 -11.41 20.43
CA LEU A 157 -2.34 -11.61 21.74
C LEU A 157 -2.95 -13.03 21.88
N LEU A 158 -3.65 -13.50 20.85
CA LEU A 158 -4.25 -14.84 20.86
C LEU A 158 -3.18 -15.94 20.91
N SER A 159 -2.08 -15.78 20.20
CA SER A 159 -0.95 -16.72 20.22
C SER A 159 -0.25 -16.67 21.58
N HIS A 160 0.08 -15.47 22.08
CA HIS A 160 0.89 -15.30 23.30
C HIS A 160 0.15 -15.73 24.58
N TYR A 161 -1.13 -15.32 24.75
CA TYR A 161 -1.87 -15.56 25.99
C TYR A 161 -2.72 -16.84 25.97
N TYR A 162 -3.19 -17.27 24.78
CA TYR A 162 -4.11 -18.40 24.65
C TYR A 162 -3.53 -19.58 23.86
N GLY A 163 -2.35 -19.42 23.25
CA GLY A 163 -1.74 -20.46 22.43
C GLY A 163 -2.54 -20.81 21.17
N PHE A 164 -3.37 -19.89 20.67
CA PHE A 164 -4.18 -20.13 19.47
C PHE A 164 -3.30 -20.15 18.21
N GLY A 165 -3.42 -21.22 17.44
CA GLY A 165 -2.73 -21.35 16.17
C GLY A 165 -3.20 -20.34 15.13
N PHE A 166 -2.36 -20.11 14.10
CA PHE A 166 -2.59 -19.14 13.04
C PHE A 166 -3.97 -19.28 12.36
N TRP A 167 -4.37 -20.50 12.02
CA TRP A 167 -5.58 -20.74 11.25
C TRP A 167 -6.87 -20.36 11.97
N LEU A 168 -6.92 -20.55 13.28
CA LEU A 168 -8.06 -20.12 14.11
C LEU A 168 -8.04 -18.63 14.38
N SER A 169 -6.85 -18.06 14.55
CA SER A 169 -6.68 -16.63 14.84
C SER A 169 -6.92 -15.74 13.62
N LEU A 170 -6.70 -16.23 12.40
CA LEU A 170 -6.88 -15.48 11.15
C LEU A 170 -8.30 -14.91 10.99
N PRO A 171 -9.39 -15.71 11.08
CA PRO A 171 -10.74 -15.17 10.98
C PRO A 171 -11.10 -14.24 12.13
N ILE A 172 -10.58 -14.48 13.34
CA ILE A 172 -10.79 -13.62 14.51
C ILE A 172 -10.12 -12.26 14.27
N ALA A 173 -8.89 -12.24 13.76
CA ALA A 173 -8.17 -11.02 13.44
C ALA A 173 -8.88 -10.20 12.34
N GLY A 174 -9.41 -10.88 11.32
CA GLY A 174 -10.25 -10.24 10.31
C GLY A 174 -11.53 -9.65 10.88
N ALA A 175 -12.21 -10.37 11.78
CA ALA A 175 -13.43 -9.91 12.44
C ALA A 175 -13.17 -8.73 13.37
N MET A 176 -12.07 -8.74 14.13
CA MET A 176 -11.66 -7.62 14.98
C MET A 176 -11.33 -6.38 14.15
N ALA A 177 -10.57 -6.53 13.08
CA ALA A 177 -10.30 -5.41 12.17
C ALA A 177 -11.59 -4.88 11.52
N ALA A 178 -12.52 -5.77 11.13
CA ALA A 178 -13.84 -5.39 10.63
C ALA A 178 -14.64 -4.59 11.66
N LEU A 179 -14.63 -5.00 12.93
CA LEU A 179 -15.27 -4.28 14.04
C LEU A 179 -14.70 -2.87 14.19
N PHE A 180 -13.37 -2.72 14.16
CA PHE A 180 -12.73 -1.42 14.22
C PHE A 180 -13.03 -0.57 12.96
N GLY A 181 -13.11 -1.19 11.78
CA GLY A 181 -13.56 -0.53 10.56
C GLY A 181 -15.01 -0.05 10.64
N PHE A 182 -15.88 -0.83 11.28
CA PHE A 182 -17.25 -0.44 11.57
C PHE A 182 -17.30 0.72 12.56
N LEU A 183 -16.54 0.66 13.66
CA LEU A 183 -16.46 1.71 14.69
C LEU A 183 -15.94 3.03 14.11
N LEU A 184 -14.88 2.98 13.31
CA LEU A 184 -14.38 4.16 12.60
C LEU A 184 -15.41 4.70 11.61
N GLY A 185 -16.03 3.82 10.86
CA GLY A 185 -17.02 4.20 9.86
C GLY A 185 -18.12 5.09 10.43
N PHE A 186 -18.51 4.89 11.70
CA PHE A 186 -19.61 5.63 12.34
C PHE A 186 -19.37 7.16 12.43
N PRO A 187 -18.25 7.67 13.02
CA PRO A 187 -17.98 9.11 13.02
C PRO A 187 -17.70 9.67 11.63
N VAL A 188 -17.15 8.86 10.74
CA VAL A 188 -16.75 9.20 9.39
C VAL A 188 -17.94 9.44 8.45
N LEU A 189 -19.12 8.90 8.76
CA LEU A 189 -20.33 9.01 7.93
C LEU A 189 -20.75 10.45 7.60
N ARG A 190 -20.44 11.39 8.47
CA ARG A 190 -20.80 12.82 8.32
C ARG A 190 -19.73 13.63 7.60
N LEU A 191 -18.54 13.06 7.42
CA LEU A 191 -17.39 13.75 6.86
C LEU A 191 -17.24 13.49 5.36
N ARG A 192 -16.62 14.45 4.66
CA ARG A 192 -16.38 14.38 3.22
C ARG A 192 -15.00 14.94 2.89
N GLY A 193 -14.41 14.41 1.80
CA GLY A 193 -13.14 14.91 1.28
C GLY A 193 -12.01 14.84 2.30
N ASP A 194 -11.30 15.95 2.46
CA ASP A 194 -10.08 16.05 3.27
C ASP A 194 -10.33 15.87 4.77
N TYR A 195 -11.53 16.29 5.27
CA TYR A 195 -11.89 16.07 6.67
C TYR A 195 -12.00 14.59 7.02
N LEU A 196 -12.44 13.78 6.08
CA LEU A 196 -12.48 12.33 6.23
C LEU A 196 -11.06 11.79 6.42
N ALA A 197 -10.12 12.21 5.55
CA ALA A 197 -8.74 11.79 5.60
C ALA A 197 -8.04 12.14 6.92
N ILE A 198 -8.30 13.36 7.46
CA ILE A 198 -7.73 13.81 8.74
C ILE A 198 -8.25 12.95 9.89
N VAL A 199 -9.55 12.63 9.92
CA VAL A 199 -10.14 11.83 11.00
C VAL A 199 -9.67 10.38 10.94
N THR A 200 -9.56 9.78 9.75
CA THR A 200 -9.03 8.43 9.62
C THR A 200 -7.56 8.34 10.02
N LEU A 201 -6.75 9.34 9.66
CA LEU A 201 -5.36 9.46 10.11
C LEU A 201 -5.29 9.52 11.65
N GLY A 202 -6.09 10.42 12.25
CA GLY A 202 -6.14 10.53 13.72
C GLY A 202 -6.53 9.21 14.38
N PHE A 203 -7.44 8.45 13.79
CA PHE A 203 -7.84 7.13 14.30
C PHE A 203 -6.68 6.11 14.23
N GLY A 204 -5.94 6.07 13.12
CA GLY A 204 -4.76 5.21 13.00
C GLY A 204 -3.71 5.53 14.06
N GLU A 205 -3.44 6.82 14.30
CA GLU A 205 -2.53 7.27 15.36
C GLU A 205 -3.05 6.98 16.77
N ILE A 206 -4.36 7.10 17.01
CA ILE A 206 -4.97 6.71 18.30
C ILE A 206 -4.75 5.22 18.56
N ILE A 207 -4.99 4.34 17.58
CA ILE A 207 -4.72 2.90 17.74
C ILE A 207 -3.24 2.67 18.06
N ARG A 208 -2.32 3.29 17.33
CA ARG A 208 -0.88 3.17 17.58
C ARG A 208 -0.50 3.62 18.98
N LEU A 209 -1.02 4.76 19.43
CA LEU A 209 -0.80 5.29 20.78
C LEU A 209 -1.38 4.38 21.86
N LEU A 210 -2.59 3.84 21.66
CA LEU A 210 -3.18 2.85 22.57
C LEU A 210 -2.30 1.62 22.72
N LEU A 211 -1.85 1.04 21.59
CA LEU A 211 -0.96 -0.12 21.58
C LEU A 211 0.37 0.16 22.26
N ARG A 212 0.90 1.39 22.14
CA ARG A 212 2.15 1.81 22.78
C ARG A 212 2.01 2.00 24.29
N ASN A 213 0.84 2.47 24.75
CA ASN A 213 0.63 2.81 26.16
C ASN A 213 0.07 1.66 27.01
N MET A 214 -0.54 0.65 26.40
CA MET A 214 -1.07 -0.54 27.10
C MET A 214 0.02 -1.57 27.38
N THR A 215 1.05 -1.19 28.15
CA THR A 215 2.27 -1.99 28.38
C THR A 215 1.98 -3.39 28.89
N ASP A 216 1.02 -3.55 29.80
CA ASP A 216 0.69 -4.83 30.43
C ASP A 216 0.04 -5.81 29.46
N LEU A 217 -0.64 -5.33 28.43
CA LEU A 217 -1.32 -6.19 27.46
C LEU A 217 -0.51 -6.38 26.18
N THR A 218 0.03 -5.29 25.63
CA THR A 218 0.65 -5.26 24.29
C THR A 218 2.18 -5.30 24.32
N GLY A 219 2.79 -5.28 25.51
CA GLY A 219 4.22 -5.11 25.69
C GLY A 219 4.71 -3.66 25.43
N GLY A 220 3.77 -2.73 25.20
CA GLY A 220 4.08 -1.32 24.97
C GLY A 220 5.01 -1.08 23.77
N PRO A 221 6.02 -0.19 23.89
CA PRO A 221 6.98 0.11 22.83
C PRO A 221 7.77 -1.12 22.34
N ASN A 222 8.03 -2.09 23.24
CA ASN A 222 8.78 -3.30 22.93
C ASN A 222 7.97 -4.29 22.09
N GLY A 223 6.64 -4.21 22.15
CA GLY A 223 5.74 -5.11 21.44
C GLY A 223 5.70 -6.53 21.99
N ILE A 224 5.13 -7.44 21.23
CA ILE A 224 4.98 -8.86 21.56
C ILE A 224 5.90 -9.67 20.67
N SER A 225 6.79 -10.46 21.27
CA SER A 225 7.69 -11.38 20.58
C SER A 225 7.31 -12.84 20.85
N GLY A 226 7.92 -13.76 20.11
CA GLY A 226 7.65 -15.18 20.30
C GLY A 226 6.29 -15.64 19.75
N ILE A 227 5.77 -14.92 18.76
CA ILE A 227 4.52 -15.26 18.08
C ILE A 227 4.71 -16.54 17.27
N ASP A 228 3.81 -17.51 17.45
CA ASP A 228 3.85 -18.79 16.76
C ASP A 228 3.76 -18.59 15.24
N LYS A 229 4.45 -19.47 14.52
CA LYS A 229 4.39 -19.46 13.05
C LYS A 229 3.30 -20.40 12.56
N PRO A 230 2.75 -20.16 11.36
CA PRO A 230 1.74 -21.04 10.77
C PRO A 230 2.26 -22.46 10.67
N THR A 231 1.44 -23.43 11.10
CA THR A 231 1.70 -24.87 11.00
C THR A 231 0.84 -25.47 9.88
N LEU A 232 1.33 -26.50 9.21
CA LEU A 232 0.56 -27.26 8.23
C LEU A 232 0.00 -28.52 8.93
N PHE A 233 -1.31 -28.51 9.24
CA PHE A 233 -1.98 -29.61 9.95
C PHE A 233 -1.27 -30.07 11.23
N GLY A 234 -0.68 -29.13 12.00
CA GLY A 234 0.07 -29.40 13.22
C GLY A 234 1.57 -29.71 13.00
N LEU A 235 2.03 -29.79 11.75
CA LEU A 235 3.45 -29.94 11.44
C LEU A 235 4.15 -28.58 11.43
N THR A 236 5.25 -28.46 12.18
CA THR A 236 6.06 -27.25 12.25
C THR A 236 7.19 -27.29 11.22
N PHE A 237 7.57 -26.10 10.69
CA PHE A 237 8.71 -25.96 9.77
C PHE A 237 10.00 -25.54 10.49
N ASP A 238 10.05 -25.65 11.80
CA ASP A 238 11.23 -25.35 12.60
C ASP A 238 12.18 -26.57 12.66
N ARG A 239 13.44 -26.32 13.01
CA ARG A 239 14.48 -27.37 13.04
C ARG A 239 14.23 -28.44 14.09
N ARG A 240 13.55 -28.10 15.18
CA ARG A 240 13.15 -29.01 16.24
C ARG A 240 11.67 -28.80 16.53
N ALA A 241 10.95 -29.88 16.72
CA ALA A 241 9.57 -29.83 17.16
C ALA A 241 9.49 -29.38 18.62
N ALA A 242 8.46 -28.62 18.99
CA ALA A 242 8.07 -28.44 20.36
C ALA A 242 7.54 -29.80 20.92
N GLU A 243 7.56 -29.96 22.25
CA GLU A 243 7.07 -31.18 22.89
C GLU A 243 5.65 -31.53 22.42
N GLY A 244 5.48 -32.71 21.85
CA GLY A 244 4.20 -33.22 21.34
C GLY A 244 3.86 -32.86 19.89
N MET A 245 4.73 -32.15 19.16
CA MET A 245 4.55 -31.84 17.74
C MET A 245 5.60 -32.57 16.89
N GLN A 246 5.25 -32.88 15.62
CA GLN A 246 6.19 -33.40 14.64
C GLN A 246 6.63 -32.30 13.67
N THR A 247 7.86 -32.38 13.21
CA THR A 247 8.34 -31.45 12.17
C THR A 247 7.95 -31.95 10.78
N PHE A 248 7.76 -31.03 9.83
CA PHE A 248 7.42 -31.36 8.44
C PHE A 248 8.50 -32.26 7.80
N HIS A 249 9.77 -31.99 8.05
CA HIS A 249 10.87 -32.74 7.47
C HIS A 249 11.00 -34.16 8.07
N GLU A 250 10.74 -34.34 9.37
CA GLU A 250 10.71 -35.66 10.00
C GLU A 250 9.57 -36.53 9.48
N PHE A 251 8.38 -35.93 9.29
CA PHE A 251 7.20 -36.64 8.78
C PHE A 251 7.37 -37.14 7.33
N PHE A 252 7.99 -36.31 6.45
CA PHE A 252 8.22 -36.65 5.04
C PHE A 252 9.60 -37.28 4.77
N GLY A 253 10.46 -37.44 5.78
CA GLY A 253 11.80 -38.00 5.63
C GLY A 253 12.73 -37.14 4.76
N LEU A 254 12.52 -35.82 4.76
CA LEU A 254 13.29 -34.83 4.00
C LEU A 254 14.36 -34.20 4.88
N ASP A 255 15.49 -33.82 4.28
CA ASP A 255 16.50 -33.04 4.98
C ASP A 255 15.97 -31.65 5.34
N TYR A 256 16.33 -31.15 6.53
CA TYR A 256 15.95 -29.82 6.96
C TYR A 256 16.53 -28.74 6.05
N ALA A 257 15.67 -28.01 5.35
CA ALA A 257 16.03 -26.82 4.58
C ALA A 257 15.24 -25.61 5.08
N SER A 258 15.95 -24.57 5.53
CA SER A 258 15.32 -23.34 6.03
C SER A 258 14.49 -22.60 4.95
N ILE A 259 14.74 -22.88 3.68
CA ILE A 259 13.98 -22.33 2.55
C ILE A 259 12.53 -22.83 2.53
N ASN A 260 12.27 -24.08 2.97
CA ASN A 260 10.92 -24.66 2.99
C ASN A 260 9.96 -23.84 3.85
N LYS A 261 10.45 -23.27 4.96
CA LYS A 261 9.67 -22.38 5.81
C LYS A 261 9.26 -21.08 5.08
N VAL A 262 10.19 -20.51 4.32
CA VAL A 262 9.93 -19.26 3.57
C VAL A 262 8.98 -19.53 2.40
N ILE A 263 9.15 -20.66 1.70
CA ILE A 263 8.22 -21.10 0.64
C ILE A 263 6.82 -21.33 1.21
N PHE A 264 6.71 -21.97 2.37
CA PHE A 264 5.41 -22.19 3.00
C PHE A 264 4.70 -20.87 3.35
N LEU A 265 5.42 -19.90 3.93
CA LEU A 265 4.87 -18.56 4.20
C LEU A 265 4.44 -17.85 2.92
N TYR A 266 5.24 -17.96 1.86
CA TYR A 266 4.88 -17.41 0.54
C TYR A 266 3.58 -18.02 0.01
N LEU A 267 3.43 -19.34 0.10
CA LEU A 267 2.22 -20.03 -0.38
C LEU A 267 0.98 -19.62 0.41
N ILE A 268 1.10 -19.42 1.73
CA ILE A 268 0.00 -18.87 2.55
C ILE A 268 -0.34 -17.45 2.09
N ALA A 269 0.65 -16.57 1.90
CA ALA A 269 0.42 -15.21 1.40
C ALA A 269 -0.27 -15.21 0.03
N LEU A 270 0.18 -16.07 -0.87
CA LEU A 270 -0.42 -16.23 -2.20
C LEU A 270 -1.88 -16.70 -2.09
N LEU A 271 -2.16 -17.68 -1.22
CA LEU A 271 -3.53 -18.16 -0.95
C LEU A 271 -4.41 -17.01 -0.46
N LEU A 272 -3.94 -16.21 0.50
CA LEU A 272 -4.69 -15.08 1.06
C LEU A 272 -4.96 -14.00 0.01
N VAL A 273 -3.98 -13.70 -0.86
CA VAL A 273 -4.16 -12.75 -1.97
C VAL A 273 -5.18 -13.29 -2.98
N LEU A 274 -5.12 -14.56 -3.35
CA LEU A 274 -6.08 -15.18 -4.27
C LEU A 274 -7.49 -15.19 -3.67
N LEU A 275 -7.61 -15.47 -2.38
CA LEU A 275 -8.87 -15.39 -1.65
C LEU A 275 -9.40 -13.94 -1.65
N THR A 276 -8.55 -12.97 -1.38
CA THR A 276 -8.90 -11.53 -1.42
C THR A 276 -9.42 -11.14 -2.81
N LEU A 277 -8.71 -11.50 -3.88
CA LEU A 277 -9.13 -11.26 -5.26
C LEU A 277 -10.44 -11.94 -5.60
N PHE A 278 -10.62 -13.18 -5.16
CA PHE A 278 -11.86 -13.92 -5.37
C PHE A 278 -13.05 -13.22 -4.70
N VAL A 279 -12.90 -12.81 -3.44
CA VAL A 279 -13.95 -12.13 -2.67
C VAL A 279 -14.28 -10.77 -3.29
N ILE A 280 -13.27 -9.95 -3.61
CA ILE A 280 -13.47 -8.63 -4.23
C ILE A 280 -14.16 -8.77 -5.58
N ASN A 281 -13.74 -9.70 -6.44
CA ASN A 281 -14.40 -9.94 -7.72
C ASN A 281 -15.86 -10.41 -7.57
N ARG A 282 -16.15 -11.16 -6.52
CA ARG A 282 -17.51 -11.58 -6.20
C ARG A 282 -18.36 -10.41 -5.73
N LEU A 283 -17.82 -9.56 -4.84
CA LEU A 283 -18.48 -8.36 -4.31
C LEU A 283 -18.78 -7.34 -5.42
N LEU A 284 -17.87 -7.13 -6.36
CA LEU A 284 -18.08 -6.22 -7.50
C LEU A 284 -19.26 -6.64 -8.38
N ARG A 285 -19.54 -7.94 -8.49
CA ARG A 285 -20.70 -8.45 -9.24
C ARG A 285 -22.02 -8.38 -8.46
N MET A 286 -21.96 -8.15 -7.15
CA MET A 286 -23.11 -8.01 -6.27
C MET A 286 -23.66 -6.56 -6.26
N PRO A 287 -24.88 -6.31 -5.79
CA PRO A 287 -25.46 -4.98 -5.67
C PRO A 287 -24.58 -4.00 -4.85
N ILE A 288 -23.87 -4.53 -3.83
CA ILE A 288 -23.00 -3.73 -2.96
C ILE A 288 -21.82 -3.11 -3.72
N GLY A 289 -21.20 -3.84 -4.64
CA GLY A 289 -20.09 -3.30 -5.45
C GLY A 289 -20.57 -2.17 -6.37
N ARG A 290 -21.71 -2.34 -7.00
CA ARG A 290 -22.34 -1.27 -7.82
C ARG A 290 -22.75 -0.07 -6.97
N ALA A 291 -23.16 -0.28 -5.73
CA ALA A 291 -23.49 0.79 -4.79
C ALA A 291 -22.23 1.61 -4.39
N TRP A 292 -21.06 0.96 -4.23
CA TRP A 292 -19.80 1.65 -4.00
C TRP A 292 -19.41 2.54 -5.19
N GLU A 293 -19.49 2.01 -6.41
CA GLU A 293 -19.19 2.78 -7.62
C GLU A 293 -20.16 3.96 -7.78
N ALA A 294 -21.45 3.77 -7.53
CA ALA A 294 -22.44 4.83 -7.56
C ALA A 294 -22.16 5.92 -6.51
N LEU A 295 -21.80 5.53 -5.28
CA LEU A 295 -21.44 6.46 -4.21
C LEU A 295 -20.23 7.32 -4.57
N ARG A 296 -19.24 6.74 -5.24
CA ARG A 296 -18.06 7.43 -5.70
C ARG A 296 -18.36 8.49 -6.76
N GLU A 297 -19.34 8.24 -7.63
CA GLU A 297 -19.72 9.22 -8.67
C GLU A 297 -20.50 10.41 -8.07
N ASP A 298 -21.58 10.13 -7.33
CA ASP A 298 -22.38 11.19 -6.69
C ASP A 298 -23.19 10.65 -5.51
N GLU A 299 -22.85 11.09 -4.30
CA GLU A 299 -23.55 10.74 -3.08
C GLU A 299 -24.99 11.29 -3.04
N ILE A 300 -25.24 12.48 -3.65
CA ILE A 300 -26.57 13.11 -3.66
C ILE A 300 -27.49 12.35 -4.58
N ALA A 301 -27.01 11.96 -5.76
CA ALA A 301 -27.76 11.12 -6.69
C ALA A 301 -28.13 9.74 -6.08
N CYS A 302 -27.21 9.13 -5.34
CA CYS A 302 -27.48 7.89 -4.62
C CYS A 302 -28.63 8.04 -3.63
N ARG A 303 -28.66 9.12 -2.85
CA ARG A 303 -29.77 9.42 -1.93
C ARG A 303 -31.08 9.63 -2.65
N ALA A 304 -31.07 10.34 -3.77
CA ALA A 304 -32.26 10.59 -4.56
C ALA A 304 -32.87 9.28 -5.14
N LEU A 305 -32.01 8.29 -5.41
CA LEU A 305 -32.43 6.95 -5.86
C LEU A 305 -32.82 6.00 -4.70
N GLY A 306 -32.90 6.51 -3.45
CA GLY A 306 -33.30 5.74 -2.28
C GLY A 306 -32.20 4.85 -1.67
N MET A 307 -30.95 4.95 -2.14
CA MET A 307 -29.83 4.24 -1.54
C MET A 307 -29.39 4.94 -0.24
N ASN A 308 -29.03 4.14 0.77
CA ASN A 308 -28.51 4.68 2.04
C ASN A 308 -26.98 4.81 1.99
N PRO A 309 -26.41 6.02 1.82
CA PRO A 309 -24.97 6.21 1.70
C PRO A 309 -24.22 5.78 2.98
N THR A 310 -24.86 5.89 4.14
CA THR A 310 -24.32 5.49 5.44
C THR A 310 -23.94 4.00 5.43
N VAL A 311 -24.89 3.14 5.05
CA VAL A 311 -24.66 1.69 4.99
C VAL A 311 -23.61 1.34 3.95
N ILE A 312 -23.60 2.05 2.80
CA ILE A 312 -22.64 1.83 1.72
C ILE A 312 -21.21 2.20 2.18
N LYS A 313 -21.01 3.37 2.80
CA LYS A 313 -19.72 3.79 3.36
C LYS A 313 -19.24 2.80 4.42
N LEU A 314 -20.13 2.47 5.37
CA LEU A 314 -19.82 1.57 6.47
C LEU A 314 -19.38 0.19 5.97
N SER A 315 -20.06 -0.35 4.97
CA SER A 315 -19.69 -1.64 4.35
C SER A 315 -18.32 -1.59 3.68
N ALA A 316 -17.96 -0.49 3.02
CA ALA A 316 -16.65 -0.33 2.40
C ALA A 316 -15.52 -0.33 3.46
N PHE A 317 -15.67 0.43 4.54
CA PHE A 317 -14.71 0.44 5.65
C PHE A 317 -14.60 -0.93 6.34
N THR A 318 -15.72 -1.55 6.68
CA THR A 318 -15.75 -2.85 7.36
C THR A 318 -15.08 -3.94 6.54
N ILE A 319 -15.42 -4.04 5.26
CA ILE A 319 -14.85 -5.07 4.37
C ILE A 319 -13.38 -4.76 4.04
N GLY A 320 -13.03 -3.50 3.78
CA GLY A 320 -11.64 -3.08 3.58
C GLY A 320 -10.77 -3.39 4.79
N ALA A 321 -11.24 -3.08 6.00
CA ALA A 321 -10.56 -3.37 7.25
C ALA A 321 -10.37 -4.88 7.51
N THR A 322 -11.33 -5.73 7.08
CA THR A 322 -11.19 -7.19 7.20
C THR A 322 -9.94 -7.69 6.50
N PHE A 323 -9.68 -7.22 5.27
CA PHE A 323 -8.48 -7.59 4.52
C PHE A 323 -7.20 -7.04 5.15
N ALA A 324 -7.24 -5.84 5.74
CA ALA A 324 -6.12 -5.33 6.54
C ALA A 324 -5.85 -6.23 7.75
N GLY A 325 -6.90 -6.73 8.41
CA GLY A 325 -6.79 -7.67 9.52
C GLY A 325 -6.12 -8.99 9.12
N PHE A 326 -6.48 -9.56 7.97
CA PHE A 326 -5.82 -10.75 7.44
C PHE A 326 -4.35 -10.49 7.11
N ALA A 327 -4.04 -9.37 6.48
CA ALA A 327 -2.67 -8.97 6.20
C ALA A 327 -1.86 -8.80 7.50
N GLY A 328 -2.46 -8.17 8.52
CA GLY A 328 -1.85 -7.94 9.83
C GLY A 328 -1.53 -9.23 10.58
N SER A 329 -2.48 -10.15 10.64
CA SER A 329 -2.24 -11.45 11.29
C SER A 329 -1.15 -12.25 10.57
N PHE A 330 -1.12 -12.22 9.24
CA PHE A 330 -0.07 -12.86 8.48
C PHE A 330 1.30 -12.18 8.64
N PHE A 331 1.35 -10.85 8.72
CA PHE A 331 2.58 -10.10 9.00
C PHE A 331 3.16 -10.50 10.37
N ALA A 332 2.32 -10.53 11.41
CA ALA A 332 2.72 -10.96 12.75
C ALA A 332 3.27 -12.39 12.76
N ALA A 333 2.61 -13.30 12.05
CA ALA A 333 3.04 -14.69 11.90
C ALA A 333 4.38 -14.83 11.17
N ARG A 334 4.61 -14.03 10.12
CA ARG A 334 5.87 -14.02 9.37
C ARG A 334 7.01 -13.44 10.18
N GLN A 335 6.78 -12.30 10.82
CA GLN A 335 7.82 -11.56 11.55
C GLN A 335 8.18 -12.24 12.88
N GLY A 336 7.18 -12.83 13.58
CA GLY A 336 7.36 -13.40 14.92
C GLY A 336 7.52 -12.36 16.02
N LEU A 337 7.47 -11.08 15.68
CA LEU A 337 7.52 -9.90 16.55
C LEU A 337 6.58 -8.84 15.99
N VAL A 338 5.79 -8.21 16.85
CA VAL A 338 4.93 -7.09 16.48
C VAL A 338 5.17 -5.94 17.47
N SER A 339 5.52 -4.77 16.94
CA SER A 339 5.70 -3.55 17.73
C SER A 339 4.84 -2.41 17.16
N PRO A 340 4.41 -1.42 17.99
CA PRO A 340 3.63 -0.29 17.49
C PRO A 340 4.36 0.56 16.45
N GLU A 341 5.69 0.54 16.46
CA GLU A 341 6.53 1.29 15.53
C GLU A 341 6.47 0.73 14.09
N SER A 342 5.98 -0.50 13.90
CA SER A 342 5.72 -1.07 12.57
C SER A 342 4.47 -0.50 11.91
N PHE A 343 3.63 0.26 12.63
CA PHE A 343 2.33 0.75 12.16
C PHE A 343 2.25 2.28 12.16
N THR A 344 3.26 2.92 11.60
CA THR A 344 3.32 4.38 11.48
C THR A 344 2.46 4.88 10.32
N PHE A 345 2.16 6.18 10.32
CA PHE A 345 1.48 6.85 9.19
C PHE A 345 2.19 6.63 7.85
N ILE A 346 3.52 6.49 7.84
CA ILE A 346 4.30 6.26 6.62
C ILE A 346 3.82 4.98 5.91
N GLU A 347 3.49 3.94 6.66
CA GLU A 347 2.96 2.70 6.10
C GLU A 347 1.58 2.92 5.44
N SER A 348 0.68 3.68 6.06
CA SER A 348 -0.58 4.09 5.43
C SER A 348 -0.36 4.87 4.14
N ALA A 349 0.60 5.78 4.15
CA ALA A 349 0.94 6.58 2.97
C ALA A 349 1.49 5.71 1.83
N ILE A 350 2.33 4.70 2.13
CA ILE A 350 2.83 3.73 1.14
C ILE A 350 1.68 2.91 0.55
N ILE A 351 0.77 2.40 1.39
CA ILE A 351 -0.37 1.60 0.92
C ILE A 351 -1.30 2.46 0.04
N LEU A 352 -1.57 3.70 0.43
CA LEU A 352 -2.34 4.64 -0.38
C LEU A 352 -1.63 4.96 -1.70
N ALA A 353 -0.31 5.17 -1.65
CA ALA A 353 0.50 5.39 -2.84
C ALA A 353 0.42 4.24 -3.83
N ILE A 354 0.42 2.99 -3.36
CA ILE A 354 0.22 1.80 -4.20
C ILE A 354 -1.14 1.86 -4.90
N VAL A 355 -2.21 2.24 -4.20
CA VAL A 355 -3.56 2.31 -4.79
C VAL A 355 -3.66 3.45 -5.82
N VAL A 356 -3.11 4.63 -5.52
CA VAL A 356 -3.11 5.78 -6.42
C VAL A 356 -2.25 5.52 -7.65
N LEU A 357 -1.04 5.02 -7.45
CA LEU A 357 -0.10 4.69 -8.52
C LEU A 357 -0.65 3.58 -9.42
N GLY A 358 -1.28 2.56 -8.83
CA GLY A 358 -1.92 1.46 -9.57
C GLY A 358 -3.08 1.93 -10.44
N GLY A 359 -3.79 2.93 -9.98
CA GLY A 359 -5.03 3.44 -10.53
C GLY A 359 -6.22 3.02 -9.67
N MET A 360 -6.86 4.02 -9.07
CA MET A 360 -7.98 3.81 -8.16
C MET A 360 -9.12 3.01 -8.80
N GLY A 361 -9.50 1.90 -8.16
CA GLY A 361 -10.52 0.96 -8.63
C GLY A 361 -9.98 -0.21 -9.47
N SER A 362 -8.72 -0.14 -9.95
CA SER A 362 -8.11 -1.21 -10.75
C SER A 362 -7.37 -2.22 -9.87
N GLN A 363 -7.81 -3.47 -9.86
CA GLN A 363 -7.15 -4.54 -9.09
C GLN A 363 -5.78 -4.90 -9.67
N LEU A 364 -5.69 -5.04 -11.00
CA LEU A 364 -4.43 -5.34 -11.69
C LEU A 364 -3.42 -4.21 -11.54
N GLY A 365 -3.91 -2.95 -11.59
CA GLY A 365 -3.08 -1.78 -11.36
C GLY A 365 -2.46 -1.80 -9.97
N VAL A 366 -3.23 -2.09 -8.93
CA VAL A 366 -2.76 -2.18 -7.54
C VAL A 366 -1.72 -3.28 -7.37
N ILE A 367 -1.92 -4.45 -7.98
CA ILE A 367 -0.94 -5.55 -7.94
C ILE A 367 0.39 -5.10 -8.57
N LEU A 368 0.35 -4.52 -9.77
CA LEU A 368 1.55 -4.02 -10.44
C LEU A 368 2.24 -2.91 -9.67
N ALA A 369 1.47 -1.97 -9.11
CA ALA A 369 2.00 -0.90 -8.29
C ALA A 369 2.69 -1.43 -7.03
N ALA A 370 2.11 -2.41 -6.34
CA ALA A 370 2.72 -3.04 -5.18
C ALA A 370 4.05 -3.72 -5.53
N ILE A 371 4.10 -4.43 -6.67
CA ILE A 371 5.36 -5.03 -7.16
C ILE A 371 6.41 -3.94 -7.38
N VAL A 372 6.08 -2.89 -8.12
CA VAL A 372 7.02 -1.80 -8.43
C VAL A 372 7.48 -1.09 -7.16
N MET A 373 6.54 -0.76 -6.26
CA MET A 373 6.81 0.04 -5.05
C MET A 373 7.67 -0.69 -4.02
N ILE A 374 7.57 -2.02 -3.95
CA ILE A 374 8.36 -2.82 -3.01
C ILE A 374 9.67 -3.31 -3.65
N LEU A 375 9.62 -3.69 -4.94
CA LEU A 375 10.79 -4.21 -5.62
C LEU A 375 11.82 -3.12 -5.93
N LEU A 376 11.38 -1.91 -6.34
CA LEU A 376 12.29 -0.84 -6.71
C LEU A 376 13.24 -0.41 -5.57
N PRO A 377 12.76 -0.15 -4.33
CA PRO A 377 13.65 0.15 -3.21
C PRO A 377 14.62 -0.99 -2.86
N GLU A 378 14.22 -2.24 -3.10
CA GLU A 378 15.09 -3.38 -2.84
C GLU A 378 16.20 -3.53 -3.89
N LEU A 379 15.89 -3.30 -5.16
CA LEU A 379 16.88 -3.22 -6.23
C LEU A 379 17.89 -2.08 -6.02
N MET A 380 17.44 -0.99 -5.36
CA MET A 380 18.27 0.18 -5.02
C MET A 380 18.92 0.06 -3.64
N ARG A 381 18.99 -1.14 -3.06
CA ARG A 381 19.54 -1.38 -1.72
C ARG A 381 21.02 -0.98 -1.60
N GLU A 382 21.77 -1.07 -2.68
CA GLU A 382 23.17 -0.59 -2.73
C GLU A 382 23.27 0.93 -2.56
N PHE A 383 22.22 1.68 -2.92
CA PHE A 383 22.13 3.14 -2.78
C PHE A 383 21.23 3.54 -1.59
N SER A 384 21.50 3.01 -0.41
CA SER A 384 20.64 3.13 0.77
C SER A 384 20.26 4.58 1.14
N GLU A 385 21.17 5.53 0.98
CA GLU A 385 20.97 6.96 1.28
C GLU A 385 19.96 7.64 0.33
N TYR A 386 19.93 7.22 -0.94
CA TYR A 386 19.06 7.82 -1.97
C TYR A 386 17.72 7.08 -2.14
N ARG A 387 17.52 5.98 -1.44
CA ARG A 387 16.35 5.11 -1.59
C ARG A 387 15.02 5.86 -1.40
N MET A 388 14.90 6.67 -0.35
CA MET A 388 13.68 7.45 -0.07
C MET A 388 13.49 8.59 -1.08
N LEU A 389 14.57 9.23 -1.52
CA LEU A 389 14.52 10.27 -2.54
C LEU A 389 14.05 9.70 -3.89
N MET A 390 14.58 8.56 -4.29
CA MET A 390 14.19 7.89 -5.55
C MET A 390 12.73 7.43 -5.49
N PHE A 391 12.28 6.91 -4.35
CA PHE A 391 10.90 6.57 -4.12
C PHE A 391 9.96 7.77 -4.29
N GLY A 392 10.27 8.89 -3.63
CA GLY A 392 9.51 10.13 -3.76
C GLY A 392 9.54 10.70 -5.19
N ALA A 393 10.71 10.69 -5.83
CA ALA A 393 10.86 11.14 -7.21
C ALA A 393 10.05 10.30 -8.19
N MET A 394 10.06 8.97 -8.04
CA MET A 394 9.25 8.05 -8.85
C MET A 394 7.76 8.34 -8.71
N MET A 395 7.28 8.56 -7.47
CA MET A 395 5.89 8.91 -7.20
C MET A 395 5.49 10.20 -7.92
N VAL A 396 6.30 11.26 -7.78
CA VAL A 396 6.05 12.55 -8.42
C VAL A 396 6.05 12.42 -9.95
N LEU A 397 7.06 11.75 -10.51
CA LEU A 397 7.15 11.52 -11.96
C LEU A 397 5.94 10.76 -12.49
N MET A 398 5.50 9.70 -11.79
CA MET A 398 4.33 8.93 -12.20
C MET A 398 3.04 9.75 -12.14
N MET A 399 2.85 10.56 -11.10
CA MET A 399 1.68 11.44 -10.99
C MET A 399 1.66 12.53 -12.06
N ILE A 400 2.83 13.06 -12.46
CA ILE A 400 2.94 14.04 -13.56
C ILE A 400 2.68 13.38 -14.91
N TRP A 401 3.24 12.20 -15.13
CA TRP A 401 3.21 11.52 -16.43
C TRP A 401 1.89 10.79 -16.69
N ARG A 402 1.33 10.16 -15.64
CA ARG A 402 0.11 9.36 -15.75
C ARG A 402 -0.79 9.48 -14.51
N PRO A 403 -1.49 10.62 -14.37
CA PRO A 403 -2.32 10.91 -13.18
C PRO A 403 -3.47 9.90 -12.98
N GLN A 404 -3.81 9.13 -14.01
CA GLN A 404 -4.82 8.07 -13.94
C GLN A 404 -4.30 6.73 -13.36
N GLY A 405 -2.99 6.65 -13.06
CA GLY A 405 -2.30 5.44 -12.60
C GLY A 405 -1.79 4.55 -13.74
N LEU A 406 -1.10 3.45 -13.35
CA LEU A 406 -0.49 2.50 -14.29
C LEU A 406 -1.53 1.84 -15.21
N LEU A 407 -2.61 1.34 -14.61
CA LEU A 407 -3.72 0.68 -15.31
C LEU A 407 -5.06 1.23 -14.80
N PRO A 408 -5.55 2.33 -15.38
CA PRO A 408 -6.83 2.90 -14.98
C PRO A 408 -7.97 1.91 -15.25
N MET A 409 -8.96 1.91 -14.38
CA MET A 409 -10.18 1.13 -14.57
C MET A 409 -10.91 1.64 -15.83
N GLN A 410 -11.00 0.79 -16.86
CA GLN A 410 -11.81 1.08 -18.05
C GLN A 410 -13.28 0.85 -17.69
N ARG A 411 -14.05 1.92 -17.65
CA ARG A 411 -15.50 1.84 -17.49
C ARG A 411 -16.14 1.71 -18.86
N PRO A 412 -17.16 0.86 -19.02
CA PRO A 412 -17.95 0.85 -20.25
C PRO A 412 -18.72 2.18 -20.33
N HIS A 413 -18.28 3.08 -21.21
CA HIS A 413 -19.07 4.25 -21.59
C HIS A 413 -20.22 3.78 -22.50
N MET A 414 -21.44 3.84 -22.00
CA MET A 414 -22.62 3.79 -22.86
C MET A 414 -22.89 5.21 -23.37
N GLU A 415 -22.41 5.51 -24.54
CA GLU A 415 -22.88 6.69 -25.27
C GLU A 415 -24.29 6.38 -25.79
N LEU A 416 -25.28 7.05 -25.23
CA LEU A 416 -26.60 7.09 -25.83
C LEU A 416 -26.46 7.84 -27.15
N LYS A 417 -26.38 7.12 -28.28
CA LYS A 417 -26.50 7.74 -29.60
C LYS A 417 -27.87 8.43 -29.65
N ARG A 418 -27.84 9.75 -29.67
CA ARG A 418 -28.99 10.59 -29.98
C ARG A 418 -29.38 10.44 -31.44
#